data_3f2d2205b5c54b6a44e1787288dabbe2
#
_entry.id   3f2d2205b5c54b6a44e1787288dabbe2
#
_cell.length_a   1.000
_cell.length_b   1.000
_cell.length_c   1.000
_cell.angle_alpha   90.00
_cell.angle_beta   90.00
_cell.angle_gamma   90.00
#
_symmetry.space_group_name_H-M   'P 1'
#
loop_
_entity.id
_entity.type
_entity.pdbx_description
1 polymer ?
#
loop_
_entity_poly.entity_id
_entity_poly.type
_entity_poly.pdbx_seq_one_letter_code
_entity_poly.pdbx_strand_id
1 'polypeptide(L)'
;INSRGATIHTTEAAGLDEDHVIYVKRTLDQNMLELNRQGYLNGHTPFSALVAFSGIMAARMAGLSYVALSNESSANESTVKGSTVNHQYSKSFKFEEDFHCYEAEYLPGSAYYFSMLRPLSEFQIARFFAQQKQYHAIFRSCNAGSKTDSWCGHCPKCLFVYLILSPFLSEEEVEKIFGRNMLQDEEMKPLLDQLTGIQEEKPFECVGSRDEINSAIVLTIERMEKEGKKLPLLFEHYKETGLYERYQTEKNKFSAYFDSSNLVPEPWEKFVRERCTKEA
;
A
#
# COMPACT_ATOMS: atom_id res chain seq x y z
N ILE A 1 -13.64 6.31 7.66
CA ILE A 1 -14.45 5.59 8.66
C ILE A 1 -13.64 5.45 9.94
N ASN A 2 -14.14 5.96 11.07
CA ASN A 2 -13.42 5.98 12.35
C ASN A 2 -11.99 6.54 12.19
N SER A 3 -11.89 7.78 11.73
CA SER A 3 -10.64 8.49 11.47
C SER A 3 -9.67 8.41 12.65
N ARG A 4 -8.37 8.30 12.33
CA ARG A 4 -7.25 8.31 13.30
C ARG A 4 -6.35 9.50 13.01
N GLY A 5 -5.38 9.76 13.90
CA GLY A 5 -4.47 10.91 13.81
C GLY A 5 -3.87 11.11 12.42
N ALA A 6 -3.25 10.07 11.85
CA ALA A 6 -2.67 10.16 10.51
C ALA A 6 -3.67 10.55 9.42
N THR A 7 -4.93 10.11 9.50
CA THR A 7 -5.97 10.52 8.53
C THR A 7 -6.31 12.01 8.68
N ILE A 8 -6.43 12.49 9.90
CA ILE A 8 -6.74 13.90 10.20
C ILE A 8 -5.57 14.77 9.71
N HIS A 9 -4.34 14.46 10.10
CA HIS A 9 -3.15 15.20 9.67
C HIS A 9 -2.98 15.21 8.15
N THR A 10 -3.29 14.10 7.46
CA THR A 10 -3.24 14.04 5.99
C THR A 10 -4.29 14.95 5.36
N THR A 11 -5.50 15.00 5.93
CA THR A 11 -6.58 15.88 5.45
C THR A 11 -6.20 17.34 5.61
N GLU A 12 -5.65 17.71 6.77
CA GLU A 12 -5.14 19.07 7.05
C GLU A 12 -4.01 19.45 6.10
N ALA A 13 -3.02 18.56 5.90
CA ALA A 13 -1.89 18.79 4.97
C ALA A 13 -2.33 18.91 3.50
N ALA A 14 -3.46 18.30 3.14
CA ALA A 14 -4.10 18.45 1.83
C ALA A 14 -4.88 19.77 1.69
N GLY A 15 -5.00 20.57 2.76
CA GLY A 15 -5.75 21.82 2.76
C GLY A 15 -7.27 21.63 2.75
N LEU A 16 -7.75 20.47 3.19
CA LEU A 16 -9.17 20.17 3.30
C LEU A 16 -9.67 20.55 4.70
N ASP A 17 -10.71 21.35 4.77
CA ASP A 17 -11.40 21.74 5.99
C ASP A 17 -12.56 20.79 6.33
N GLU A 18 -13.28 21.07 7.43
CA GLU A 18 -14.39 20.24 7.90
C GLU A 18 -15.56 20.16 6.90
N ASP A 19 -15.75 21.15 6.05
CA ASP A 19 -16.81 21.17 5.04
C ASP A 19 -16.54 20.17 3.90
N HIS A 20 -15.27 19.74 3.75
CA HIS A 20 -14.82 18.74 2.77
C HIS A 20 -14.67 17.33 3.36
N VAL A 21 -15.04 17.11 4.63
CA VAL A 21 -14.84 15.83 5.31
C VAL A 21 -16.15 15.22 5.80
N ILE A 22 -16.42 14.00 5.36
CA ILE A 22 -17.56 13.21 5.84
C ILE A 22 -17.08 12.15 6.83
N TYR A 23 -17.55 12.21 8.05
CA TYR A 23 -17.22 11.24 9.09
C TYR A 23 -18.23 10.10 9.15
N VAL A 24 -17.76 8.86 8.94
CA VAL A 24 -18.56 7.66 9.12
C VAL A 24 -18.13 6.97 10.41
N LYS A 25 -18.99 6.96 11.41
CA LYS A 25 -18.74 6.29 12.69
C LYS A 25 -19.26 4.85 12.64
N ARG A 26 -18.36 3.90 12.86
CA ARG A 26 -18.68 2.47 13.02
C ARG A 26 -18.53 2.07 14.48
N THR A 27 -19.54 1.41 15.01
CA THR A 27 -19.49 0.79 16.34
C THR A 27 -19.43 -0.73 16.16
N LEU A 28 -18.44 -1.38 16.77
CA LEU A 28 -18.34 -2.83 16.76
C LEU A 28 -19.30 -3.45 17.77
N ASP A 29 -19.90 -4.58 17.39
CA ASP A 29 -20.80 -5.33 18.28
C ASP A 29 -20.03 -5.84 19.51
N GLN A 30 -20.60 -5.64 20.70
CA GLN A 30 -19.96 -6.00 21.96
C GLN A 30 -19.89 -7.51 22.16
N ASN A 31 -20.87 -8.26 21.66
CA ASN A 31 -20.85 -9.73 21.72
C ASN A 31 -19.73 -10.29 20.85
N MET A 32 -19.51 -9.71 19.66
CA MET A 32 -18.37 -10.10 18.81
C MET A 32 -17.04 -9.88 19.53
N LEU A 33 -16.86 -8.73 20.20
CA LEU A 33 -15.64 -8.43 20.94
C LEU A 33 -15.45 -9.37 22.14
N GLU A 34 -16.56 -9.76 22.79
CA GLU A 34 -16.52 -10.73 23.90
C GLU A 34 -16.16 -12.13 23.41
N LEU A 35 -16.76 -12.61 22.32
CA LEU A 35 -16.41 -13.89 21.70
C LEU A 35 -14.94 -13.95 21.27
N ASN A 36 -14.40 -12.85 20.73
CA ASN A 36 -12.96 -12.76 20.42
C ASN A 36 -12.09 -12.90 21.67
N ARG A 37 -12.47 -12.31 22.80
CA ARG A 37 -11.75 -12.48 24.08
C ARG A 37 -11.80 -13.91 24.60
N GLN A 38 -12.87 -14.63 24.32
CA GLN A 38 -13.02 -16.05 24.67
C GLN A 38 -12.29 -16.99 23.72
N GLY A 39 -11.60 -16.48 22.68
CA GLY A 39 -10.81 -17.27 21.75
C GLY A 39 -11.60 -17.89 20.59
N TYR A 40 -12.85 -17.46 20.36
CA TYR A 40 -13.58 -17.85 19.16
C TYR A 40 -12.91 -17.30 17.91
N LEU A 41 -12.92 -18.11 16.84
CA LEU A 41 -12.32 -17.71 15.57
C LEU A 41 -13.05 -16.51 14.98
N ASN A 42 -12.28 -15.49 14.67
CA ASN A 42 -12.76 -14.29 14.00
C ASN A 42 -12.06 -14.22 12.63
N GLY A 43 -12.81 -14.42 11.57
CA GLY A 43 -12.29 -14.33 10.21
C GLY A 43 -11.82 -12.91 9.83
N HIS A 44 -11.11 -12.80 8.71
CA HIS A 44 -10.71 -11.52 8.16
C HIS A 44 -11.94 -10.76 7.63
N THR A 45 -12.25 -9.62 8.24
CA THR A 45 -13.34 -8.75 7.76
C THR A 45 -12.90 -8.06 6.46
N PRO A 46 -13.68 -8.14 5.36
CA PRO A 46 -13.36 -7.47 4.10
C PRO A 46 -13.61 -5.96 4.22
N PHE A 47 -12.71 -5.27 4.90
CA PHE A 47 -12.88 -3.86 5.29
C PHE A 47 -13.04 -2.93 4.08
N SER A 48 -12.33 -3.17 2.97
CA SER A 48 -12.45 -2.35 1.77
C SER A 48 -13.84 -2.48 1.12
N ALA A 49 -14.49 -3.63 1.22
CA ALA A 49 -15.89 -3.78 0.80
C ALA A 49 -16.84 -2.93 1.66
N LEU A 50 -16.62 -2.93 2.98
CA LEU A 50 -17.39 -2.07 3.89
C LEU A 50 -17.17 -0.58 3.54
N VAL A 51 -15.94 -0.19 3.19
CA VAL A 51 -15.64 1.18 2.73
C VAL A 51 -16.34 1.49 1.41
N ALA A 52 -16.39 0.55 0.45
CA ALA A 52 -17.09 0.73 -0.81
C ALA A 52 -18.57 1.06 -0.60
N PHE A 53 -19.31 0.21 0.13
CA PHE A 53 -20.73 0.45 0.45
C PHE A 53 -20.97 1.74 1.23
N SER A 54 -20.13 2.01 2.24
CA SER A 54 -20.24 3.25 3.03
C SER A 54 -19.92 4.48 2.20
N GLY A 55 -18.94 4.39 1.30
CA GLY A 55 -18.55 5.45 0.38
C GLY A 55 -19.65 5.81 -0.60
N ILE A 56 -20.28 4.80 -1.23
CA ILE A 56 -21.43 5.01 -2.12
C ILE A 56 -22.60 5.69 -1.39
N MET A 57 -22.90 5.22 -0.17
CA MET A 57 -23.97 5.83 0.64
C MET A 57 -23.65 7.28 0.99
N ALA A 58 -22.43 7.57 1.43
CA ALA A 58 -21.99 8.92 1.76
C ALA A 58 -21.98 9.83 0.53
N ALA A 59 -21.49 9.35 -0.62
CA ALA A 59 -21.49 10.08 -1.88
C ALA A 59 -22.91 10.45 -2.32
N ARG A 60 -23.84 9.48 -2.25
CA ARG A 60 -25.25 9.72 -2.61
C ARG A 60 -25.90 10.77 -1.69
N MET A 61 -25.64 10.71 -0.39
CA MET A 61 -26.16 11.70 0.58
C MET A 61 -25.58 13.10 0.34
N ALA A 62 -24.33 13.18 -0.11
CA ALA A 62 -23.64 14.43 -0.40
C ALA A 62 -23.83 14.93 -1.85
N GLY A 63 -24.56 14.21 -2.71
CA GLY A 63 -24.76 14.58 -4.11
C GLY A 63 -23.51 14.43 -4.97
N LEU A 64 -22.56 13.56 -4.58
CA LEU A 64 -21.31 13.29 -5.28
C LEU A 64 -21.48 12.16 -6.29
N SER A 65 -20.77 12.25 -7.42
CA SER A 65 -20.90 11.31 -8.54
C SER A 65 -19.83 10.22 -8.53
N TYR A 66 -18.78 10.33 -7.74
CA TYR A 66 -17.64 9.43 -7.77
C TYR A 66 -17.15 9.05 -6.39
N VAL A 67 -16.69 7.80 -6.26
CA VAL A 67 -16.01 7.27 -5.07
C VAL A 67 -14.68 6.66 -5.51
N ALA A 68 -13.58 7.35 -5.26
CA ALA A 68 -12.24 6.91 -5.60
C ALA A 68 -11.54 6.31 -4.39
N LEU A 69 -11.12 5.05 -4.47
CA LEU A 69 -10.23 4.42 -3.50
C LEU A 69 -8.78 4.45 -3.99
N SER A 70 -7.86 4.06 -3.12
CA SER A 70 -6.41 4.02 -3.39
C SER A 70 -5.86 2.59 -3.48
N ASN A 71 -6.69 1.62 -3.91
CA ASN A 71 -6.15 0.28 -4.14
C ASN A 71 -5.24 0.28 -5.36
N GLU A 72 -4.18 -0.50 -5.30
CA GLU A 72 -3.13 -0.63 -6.30
C GLU A 72 -3.17 -2.01 -7.00
N SER A 73 -2.31 -2.21 -8.02
CA SER A 73 -2.29 -3.45 -8.80
C SER A 73 -1.86 -4.67 -7.99
N SER A 74 -0.95 -4.52 -7.03
CA SER A 74 -0.43 -5.63 -6.22
C SER A 74 -1.50 -6.30 -5.33
N ALA A 75 -2.62 -5.64 -5.08
CA ALA A 75 -3.77 -6.21 -4.37
C ALA A 75 -4.45 -7.38 -5.13
N ASN A 76 -4.12 -7.58 -6.42
CA ASN A 76 -4.58 -8.72 -7.21
C ASN A 76 -3.76 -10.00 -6.95
N GLU A 77 -2.58 -9.88 -6.31
CA GLU A 77 -1.69 -11.03 -6.08
C GLU A 77 -2.28 -12.00 -5.04
N SER A 78 -2.26 -13.29 -5.37
CA SER A 78 -2.71 -14.33 -4.43
C SER A 78 -1.78 -14.43 -3.23
N THR A 79 -2.37 -14.73 -2.06
CA THR A 79 -1.60 -14.93 -0.81
C THR A 79 -0.77 -16.21 -0.86
N VAL A 80 -1.30 -17.24 -1.52
CA VAL A 80 -0.64 -18.55 -1.67
C VAL A 80 -0.26 -18.74 -3.13
N LYS A 81 1.03 -18.97 -3.39
CA LYS A 81 1.57 -19.15 -4.74
C LYS A 81 0.83 -20.25 -5.51
N GLY A 82 0.37 -19.94 -6.70
CA GLY A 82 -0.35 -20.88 -7.57
C GLY A 82 -1.81 -21.15 -7.17
N SER A 83 -2.38 -20.36 -6.24
CA SER A 83 -3.78 -20.44 -5.86
C SER A 83 -4.56 -19.17 -6.21
N THR A 84 -5.89 -19.23 -6.11
CA THR A 84 -6.78 -18.06 -6.23
C THR A 84 -7.10 -17.43 -4.88
N VAL A 85 -6.53 -17.94 -3.79
CA VAL A 85 -6.78 -17.44 -2.43
C VAL A 85 -6.13 -16.07 -2.24
N ASN A 86 -6.95 -15.05 -2.11
CA ASN A 86 -6.50 -13.67 -1.88
C ASN A 86 -7.18 -13.09 -0.64
N HIS A 87 -6.42 -12.90 0.43
CA HIS A 87 -6.93 -12.28 1.66
C HIS A 87 -7.28 -10.79 1.46
N GLN A 88 -6.83 -10.19 0.37
CA GLN A 88 -7.12 -8.82 -0.03
C GLN A 88 -8.22 -8.74 -1.11
N TYR A 89 -9.05 -9.78 -1.30
CA TYR A 89 -10.07 -9.80 -2.35
C TYR A 89 -10.87 -8.49 -2.44
N SER A 90 -11.29 -7.92 -1.31
CA SER A 90 -12.05 -6.66 -1.31
C SER A 90 -11.27 -5.42 -1.78
N LYS A 91 -9.96 -5.57 -2.06
CA LYS A 91 -9.12 -4.57 -2.70
C LYS A 91 -8.76 -4.94 -4.15
N SER A 92 -9.10 -6.14 -4.62
CA SER A 92 -8.75 -6.62 -5.96
C SER A 92 -9.58 -5.96 -7.05
N PHE A 93 -9.10 -6.05 -8.28
CA PHE A 93 -9.86 -5.63 -9.47
C PHE A 93 -11.13 -6.47 -9.64
N LYS A 94 -11.05 -7.77 -9.33
CA LYS A 94 -12.23 -8.65 -9.38
C LYS A 94 -13.35 -8.17 -8.46
N PHE A 95 -13.02 -7.68 -7.27
CA PHE A 95 -14.02 -7.08 -6.40
C PHE A 95 -14.63 -5.81 -7.01
N GLU A 96 -13.85 -4.96 -7.66
CA GLU A 96 -14.37 -3.75 -8.33
C GLU A 96 -15.37 -4.14 -9.43
N GLU A 97 -15.06 -5.14 -10.27
CA GLU A 97 -15.99 -5.65 -11.29
C GLU A 97 -17.29 -6.20 -10.67
N ASP A 98 -17.17 -7.06 -9.65
CA ASP A 98 -18.32 -7.65 -8.95
C ASP A 98 -19.18 -6.58 -8.27
N PHE A 99 -18.54 -5.55 -7.71
CA PHE A 99 -19.23 -4.43 -7.08
C PHE A 99 -20.00 -3.58 -8.11
N HIS A 100 -19.44 -3.32 -9.29
CA HIS A 100 -20.15 -2.65 -10.38
C HIS A 100 -21.37 -3.44 -10.85
N CYS A 101 -21.26 -4.78 -10.98
CA CYS A 101 -22.42 -5.62 -11.29
C CYS A 101 -23.50 -5.47 -10.20
N TYR A 102 -23.11 -5.49 -8.93
CA TYR A 102 -24.03 -5.29 -7.81
C TYR A 102 -24.69 -3.90 -7.84
N GLU A 103 -23.92 -2.84 -8.08
CA GLU A 103 -24.45 -1.46 -8.18
C GLU A 103 -25.45 -1.34 -9.32
N ALA A 104 -25.17 -1.90 -10.47
CA ALA A 104 -26.06 -1.83 -11.63
C ALA A 104 -27.42 -2.50 -11.35
N GLU A 105 -27.43 -3.60 -10.61
CA GLU A 105 -28.62 -4.38 -10.32
C GLU A 105 -29.41 -3.83 -9.12
N TYR A 106 -28.72 -3.49 -8.02
CA TYR A 106 -29.37 -3.20 -6.74
C TYR A 106 -29.30 -1.72 -6.30
N LEU A 107 -28.40 -0.93 -6.87
CA LEU A 107 -28.18 0.46 -6.51
C LEU A 107 -28.16 1.40 -7.74
N PRO A 108 -29.15 1.33 -8.63
CA PRO A 108 -29.13 2.12 -9.87
C PRO A 108 -29.05 3.62 -9.55
N GLY A 109 -28.18 4.33 -10.28
CA GLY A 109 -27.94 5.76 -10.08
C GLY A 109 -27.11 6.10 -8.84
N SER A 110 -26.36 5.15 -8.31
CA SER A 110 -25.33 5.41 -7.29
C SER A 110 -24.13 6.14 -7.91
N ALA A 111 -23.19 6.59 -7.04
CA ALA A 111 -21.94 7.15 -7.47
C ALA A 111 -21.04 6.08 -8.09
N TYR A 112 -20.23 6.44 -9.08
CA TYR A 112 -19.30 5.53 -9.75
C TYR A 112 -18.09 5.22 -8.83
N TYR A 113 -17.92 3.95 -8.46
CA TYR A 113 -16.85 3.46 -7.61
C TYR A 113 -15.65 2.98 -8.44
N PHE A 114 -14.43 3.35 -8.06
CA PHE A 114 -13.20 2.87 -8.70
C PHE A 114 -11.99 3.02 -7.78
N SER A 115 -10.89 2.36 -8.12
CA SER A 115 -9.61 2.52 -7.42
C SER A 115 -8.64 3.35 -8.28
N MET A 116 -8.34 4.58 -7.81
CA MET A 116 -7.53 5.56 -8.54
C MET A 116 -6.10 5.10 -8.83
N LEU A 117 -5.52 4.30 -7.93
CA LEU A 117 -4.14 3.81 -8.05
C LEU A 117 -4.05 2.41 -8.67
N ARG A 118 -5.19 1.80 -9.06
CA ARG A 118 -5.25 0.47 -9.67
C ARG A 118 -4.28 0.27 -10.84
N PRO A 119 -4.10 1.25 -11.75
CA PRO A 119 -3.17 1.08 -12.87
C PRO A 119 -1.70 1.03 -12.47
N LEU A 120 -1.36 1.43 -11.24
CA LEU A 120 0.01 1.63 -10.79
C LEU A 120 0.53 0.48 -9.93
N SER A 121 1.84 0.29 -9.98
CA SER A 121 2.58 -0.50 -9.02
C SER A 121 2.88 0.31 -7.74
N GLU A 122 3.12 -0.40 -6.63
CA GLU A 122 3.59 0.22 -5.38
C GLU A 122 4.91 0.99 -5.58
N PHE A 123 5.78 0.50 -6.47
CA PHE A 123 7.02 1.18 -6.83
C PHE A 123 6.78 2.58 -7.43
N GLN A 124 5.82 2.71 -8.35
CA GLN A 124 5.46 4.01 -8.95
C GLN A 124 4.77 4.92 -7.95
N ILE A 125 3.91 4.36 -7.10
CA ILE A 125 3.25 5.09 -6.01
C ILE A 125 4.31 5.65 -5.06
N ALA A 126 5.30 4.83 -4.66
CA ALA A 126 6.41 5.27 -3.81
C ALA A 126 7.25 6.38 -4.45
N ARG A 127 7.55 6.27 -5.76
CA ARG A 127 8.26 7.32 -6.52
C ARG A 127 7.50 8.65 -6.51
N PHE A 128 6.20 8.61 -6.77
CA PHE A 128 5.36 9.81 -6.73
C PHE A 128 5.26 10.38 -5.32
N PHE A 129 5.04 9.51 -4.31
CA PHE A 129 4.95 9.90 -2.91
C PHE A 129 6.24 10.53 -2.37
N ALA A 130 7.41 10.04 -2.80
CA ALA A 130 8.70 10.60 -2.40
C ALA A 130 8.84 12.10 -2.73
N GLN A 131 8.11 12.59 -3.72
CA GLN A 131 8.08 14.02 -4.09
C GLN A 131 7.13 14.84 -3.20
N GLN A 132 6.27 14.20 -2.43
CA GLN A 132 5.22 14.83 -1.61
C GLN A 132 5.69 15.03 -0.16
N LYS A 133 6.74 15.84 0.02
CA LYS A 133 7.46 15.99 1.31
C LYS A 133 6.57 16.38 2.49
N GLN A 134 5.47 17.10 2.24
CA GLN A 134 4.52 17.51 3.28
C GLN A 134 3.84 16.35 4.00
N TYR A 135 3.79 15.16 3.37
CA TYR A 135 3.17 13.98 3.95
C TYR A 135 4.15 13.03 4.65
N HIS A 136 5.47 13.18 4.44
CA HIS A 136 6.46 12.22 4.94
C HIS A 136 6.43 12.06 6.47
N ALA A 137 6.18 13.15 7.20
CA ALA A 137 6.14 13.11 8.66
C ALA A 137 4.84 12.55 9.25
N ILE A 138 3.76 12.53 8.46
CA ILE A 138 2.41 12.29 8.95
C ILE A 138 1.77 11.01 8.44
N PHE A 139 2.21 10.44 7.30
CA PHE A 139 1.62 9.21 6.79
C PHE A 139 1.95 8.00 7.67
N ARG A 140 1.00 7.09 7.78
CA ARG A 140 1.14 5.85 8.56
C ARG A 140 0.37 4.72 7.87
N SER A 141 1.00 3.56 7.74
CA SER A 141 0.33 2.35 7.27
C SER A 141 0.60 1.12 8.15
N CYS A 142 1.40 1.29 9.20
CA CYS A 142 1.71 0.24 10.17
C CYS A 142 0.51 -0.04 11.07
N ASN A 143 0.04 -1.30 11.09
CA ASN A 143 -1.08 -1.72 11.95
C ASN A 143 -0.75 -1.63 13.43
N ALA A 144 0.44 -2.06 13.84
CA ALA A 144 0.88 -2.05 15.23
C ALA A 144 1.02 -0.61 15.78
N GLY A 145 1.62 0.29 14.98
CA GLY A 145 1.82 1.69 15.36
C GLY A 145 0.58 2.58 15.18
N SER A 146 -0.48 2.08 14.57
CA SER A 146 -1.66 2.88 14.26
C SER A 146 -2.42 3.44 15.46
N LYS A 147 -2.25 2.84 16.64
CA LYS A 147 -2.87 3.31 17.89
C LYS A 147 -2.11 4.48 18.52
N THR A 148 -0.82 4.58 18.25
CA THR A 148 0.10 5.58 18.81
C THR A 148 0.54 6.60 17.75
N ASP A 149 -0.06 6.55 16.55
CA ASP A 149 0.28 7.39 15.40
C ASP A 149 1.77 7.37 15.06
N SER A 150 2.36 6.16 15.07
CA SER A 150 3.79 5.94 14.85
C SER A 150 4.06 4.76 13.92
N TRP A 151 5.29 4.66 13.43
CA TRP A 151 5.81 3.43 12.83
C TRP A 151 6.37 2.54 13.95
N CYS A 152 6.01 1.25 13.99
CA CYS A 152 6.55 0.36 15.02
C CYS A 152 8.03 -0.02 14.76
N GLY A 153 8.48 0.05 13.50
CA GLY A 153 9.85 -0.25 13.09
C GLY A 153 10.25 -1.73 13.12
N HIS A 154 9.31 -2.66 13.34
CA HIS A 154 9.61 -4.09 13.52
C HIS A 154 8.72 -5.02 12.69
N CYS A 155 7.65 -4.54 12.08
CA CYS A 155 6.72 -5.38 11.33
C CYS A 155 7.07 -5.43 9.83
N PRO A 156 6.55 -6.42 9.08
CA PRO A 156 6.76 -6.54 7.64
C PRO A 156 6.35 -5.28 6.86
N LYS A 157 5.26 -4.63 7.30
CA LYS A 157 4.79 -3.40 6.67
C LYS A 157 5.77 -2.25 6.80
N CYS A 158 6.41 -2.08 7.97
CA CYS A 158 7.44 -1.08 8.17
C CYS A 158 8.64 -1.33 7.26
N LEU A 159 9.15 -2.56 7.22
CA LEU A 159 10.28 -2.92 6.36
C LEU A 159 9.93 -2.76 4.88
N PHE A 160 8.74 -3.19 4.47
CA PHE A 160 8.27 -3.01 3.10
C PHE A 160 8.28 -1.54 2.67
N VAL A 161 7.64 -0.66 3.46
CA VAL A 161 7.56 0.77 3.12
C VAL A 161 8.95 1.43 3.16
N TYR A 162 9.82 1.01 4.07
CA TYR A 162 11.21 1.45 4.11
C TYR A 162 11.94 1.10 2.81
N LEU A 163 11.87 -0.17 2.39
CA LEU A 163 12.53 -0.67 1.18
C LEU A 163 12.02 -0.01 -0.10
N ILE A 164 10.70 0.12 -0.25
CA ILE A 164 10.11 0.67 -1.48
C ILE A 164 10.35 2.18 -1.64
N LEU A 165 10.57 2.92 -0.56
CA LEU A 165 10.94 4.34 -0.57
C LEU A 165 12.43 4.57 -0.77
N SER A 166 13.28 3.61 -0.40
CA SER A 166 14.74 3.74 -0.42
C SER A 166 15.34 4.09 -1.78
N PRO A 167 14.81 3.69 -2.96
CA PRO A 167 15.35 4.17 -4.25
C PRO A 167 15.20 5.68 -4.48
N PHE A 168 14.21 6.31 -3.86
CA PHE A 168 13.75 7.66 -4.17
C PHE A 168 14.08 8.70 -3.11
N LEU A 169 14.41 8.27 -1.91
CA LEU A 169 14.77 9.12 -0.77
C LEU A 169 16.19 8.80 -0.30
N SER A 170 16.87 9.78 0.28
CA SER A 170 18.15 9.53 0.96
C SER A 170 17.95 8.66 2.20
N GLU A 171 19.00 8.01 2.67
CA GLU A 171 18.98 7.20 3.90
C GLU A 171 18.49 8.03 5.10
N GLU A 172 18.98 9.27 5.22
CA GLU A 172 18.59 10.18 6.29
C GLU A 172 17.10 10.56 6.23
N GLU A 173 16.54 10.77 5.03
CA GLU A 173 15.10 11.04 4.85
C GLU A 173 14.26 9.83 5.26
N VAL A 174 14.65 8.63 4.84
CA VAL A 174 13.93 7.39 5.22
C VAL A 174 14.04 7.14 6.72
N GLU A 175 15.23 7.24 7.31
CA GLU A 175 15.43 7.09 8.76
C GLU A 175 14.61 8.10 9.56
N LYS A 176 14.50 9.33 9.09
CA LYS A 176 13.66 10.35 9.72
C LYS A 176 12.17 9.97 9.73
N ILE A 177 11.67 9.32 8.68
CA ILE A 177 10.28 8.84 8.60
C ILE A 177 10.02 7.75 9.64
N PHE A 178 10.93 6.79 9.78
CA PHE A 178 10.75 5.60 10.61
C PHE A 178 11.35 5.73 12.03
N GLY A 179 12.17 6.74 12.26
CA GLY A 179 12.85 6.98 13.55
C GLY A 179 14.02 6.03 13.81
N ARG A 180 14.41 5.18 12.87
CA ARG A 180 15.53 4.24 12.98
C ARG A 180 15.99 3.71 11.64
N ASN A 181 17.23 3.21 11.57
CA ASN A 181 17.74 2.46 10.44
C ASN A 181 17.38 0.97 10.56
N MET A 182 16.34 0.53 9.84
CA MET A 182 15.95 -0.88 9.84
C MET A 182 16.87 -1.77 9.01
N LEU A 183 17.66 -1.21 8.08
CA LEU A 183 18.58 -1.98 7.24
C LEU A 183 19.83 -2.46 8.00
N GLN A 184 20.10 -1.90 9.17
CA GLN A 184 21.19 -2.33 10.06
C GLN A 184 20.74 -3.32 11.14
N ASP A 185 19.47 -3.68 11.17
CA ASP A 185 18.90 -4.53 12.20
C ASP A 185 18.87 -6.00 11.74
N GLU A 186 19.67 -6.83 12.41
CA GLU A 186 19.78 -8.26 12.10
C GLU A 186 18.46 -9.03 12.29
N GLU A 187 17.62 -8.59 13.21
CA GLU A 187 16.32 -9.20 13.47
C GLU A 187 15.34 -9.03 12.29
N MET A 188 15.64 -8.13 11.36
CA MET A 188 14.85 -7.91 10.15
C MET A 188 15.18 -8.90 9.01
N LYS A 189 16.26 -9.68 9.07
CA LYS A 189 16.63 -10.65 8.03
C LYS A 189 15.50 -11.62 7.65
N PRO A 190 14.81 -12.29 8.61
CA PRO A 190 13.73 -13.19 8.26
C PRO A 190 12.56 -12.49 7.53
N LEU A 191 12.28 -11.24 7.88
CA LEU A 191 11.25 -10.45 7.21
C LEU A 191 11.68 -10.05 5.80
N LEU A 192 12.96 -9.71 5.60
CA LEU A 192 13.51 -9.46 4.27
C LEU A 192 13.38 -10.70 3.39
N ASP A 193 13.72 -11.88 3.90
CA ASP A 193 13.64 -13.16 3.19
C ASP A 193 12.21 -13.49 2.75
N GLN A 194 11.23 -13.21 3.60
CA GLN A 194 9.81 -13.36 3.26
C GLN A 194 9.36 -12.35 2.19
N LEU A 195 9.77 -11.10 2.31
CA LEU A 195 9.39 -10.03 1.40
C LEU A 195 10.02 -10.20 0.01
N THR A 196 11.24 -10.69 -0.07
CA THR A 196 11.98 -10.88 -1.33
C THR A 196 11.68 -12.22 -2.01
N GLY A 197 11.10 -13.18 -1.27
CA GLY A 197 10.75 -14.50 -1.79
C GLY A 197 11.86 -15.54 -1.69
N ILE A 198 12.86 -15.32 -0.84
CA ILE A 198 13.80 -16.36 -0.38
C ILE A 198 13.02 -17.41 0.39
N GLN A 199 12.10 -16.97 1.28
CA GLN A 199 11.10 -17.82 1.89
C GLN A 199 9.85 -17.87 1.01
N GLU A 200 9.23 -19.04 0.89
CA GLU A 200 8.05 -19.23 0.03
C GLU A 200 6.82 -18.48 0.54
N GLU A 201 6.66 -18.39 1.87
CA GLU A 201 5.53 -17.72 2.50
C GLU A 201 5.75 -16.21 2.55
N LYS A 202 4.80 -15.47 1.97
CA LYS A 202 4.74 -14.01 2.08
C LYS A 202 4.12 -13.63 3.42
N PRO A 203 4.55 -12.54 4.07
CA PRO A 203 3.90 -12.06 5.28
C PRO A 203 2.40 -11.83 5.07
N PHE A 204 1.59 -12.20 6.06
CA PHE A 204 0.15 -11.95 6.04
C PHE A 204 -0.16 -10.48 6.37
N GLU A 205 0.37 -9.61 5.52
CA GLU A 205 0.25 -8.15 5.59
C GLU A 205 0.04 -7.58 4.19
N CYS A 206 -0.55 -6.39 4.11
CA CYS A 206 -0.66 -5.66 2.84
C CYS A 206 0.72 -5.07 2.49
N VAL A 207 1.50 -5.81 1.75
CA VAL A 207 2.81 -5.44 1.21
C VAL A 207 2.82 -5.66 -0.30
N GLY A 208 3.58 -4.90 -1.03
CA GLY A 208 3.68 -4.98 -2.50
C GLY A 208 4.13 -6.34 -3.02
N SER A 209 4.29 -6.49 -4.30
CA SER A 209 4.78 -7.72 -4.90
C SER A 209 6.27 -7.96 -4.59
N ARG A 210 6.69 -9.23 -4.62
CA ARG A 210 8.11 -9.59 -4.44
C ARG A 210 9.01 -8.92 -5.47
N ASP A 211 8.55 -8.86 -6.70
CA ASP A 211 9.30 -8.26 -7.80
C ASP A 211 9.54 -6.76 -7.60
N GLU A 212 8.55 -6.03 -7.08
CA GLU A 212 8.69 -4.60 -6.78
C GLU A 212 9.72 -4.35 -5.68
N ILE A 213 9.70 -5.19 -4.65
CA ILE A 213 10.65 -5.10 -3.54
C ILE A 213 12.08 -5.40 -4.02
N ASN A 214 12.26 -6.49 -4.79
CA ASN A 214 13.56 -6.83 -5.35
C ASN A 214 14.10 -5.72 -6.27
N SER A 215 13.25 -5.16 -7.14
CA SER A 215 13.62 -4.02 -7.98
C SER A 215 14.05 -2.80 -7.15
N ALA A 216 13.31 -2.48 -6.09
CA ALA A 216 13.65 -1.37 -5.19
C ALA A 216 14.99 -1.58 -4.47
N ILE A 217 15.25 -2.80 -3.97
CA ILE A 217 16.52 -3.12 -3.31
C ILE A 217 17.68 -2.98 -4.28
N VAL A 218 17.59 -3.56 -5.49
CA VAL A 218 18.66 -3.48 -6.50
C VAL A 218 18.98 -2.03 -6.85
N LEU A 219 17.97 -1.22 -7.13
CA LEU A 219 18.17 0.20 -7.45
C LEU A 219 18.79 0.98 -6.28
N THR A 220 18.42 0.66 -5.05
CA THR A 220 19.01 1.30 -3.87
C THR A 220 20.48 0.91 -3.70
N ILE A 221 20.83 -0.38 -3.85
CA ILE A 221 22.20 -0.87 -3.77
C ILE A 221 23.06 -0.18 -4.84
N GLU A 222 22.62 -0.16 -6.11
CA GLU A 222 23.37 0.49 -7.19
C GLU A 222 23.60 1.99 -6.93
N ARG A 223 22.60 2.68 -6.39
CA ARG A 223 22.75 4.09 -6.00
C ARG A 223 23.81 4.23 -4.91
N MET A 224 23.75 3.43 -3.85
CA MET A 224 24.69 3.48 -2.74
C MET A 224 26.13 3.15 -3.19
N GLU A 225 26.30 2.13 -4.03
CA GLU A 225 27.60 1.76 -4.60
C GLU A 225 28.18 2.87 -5.48
N LYS A 226 27.34 3.52 -6.30
CA LYS A 226 27.74 4.67 -7.12
C LYS A 226 28.14 5.88 -6.27
N GLU A 227 27.51 6.06 -5.11
CA GLU A 227 27.85 7.11 -4.15
C GLU A 227 29.07 6.74 -3.27
N GLY A 228 29.64 5.54 -3.42
CA GLY A 228 30.76 5.04 -2.62
C GLY A 228 30.40 4.76 -1.17
N LYS A 229 29.13 4.52 -0.89
CA LYS A 229 28.63 4.20 0.46
C LYS A 229 28.78 2.73 0.79
N LYS A 230 29.02 2.44 2.07
CA LYS A 230 29.00 1.07 2.58
C LYS A 230 27.56 0.55 2.59
N LEU A 231 27.34 -0.67 2.11
CA LEU A 231 26.04 -1.31 2.17
C LEU A 231 25.64 -1.64 3.62
N PRO A 232 24.37 -1.44 3.98
CA PRO A 232 23.86 -1.89 5.27
C PRO A 232 23.73 -3.41 5.32
N LEU A 233 23.66 -3.95 6.54
CA LEU A 233 23.66 -5.39 6.82
C LEU A 233 22.62 -6.18 6.00
N LEU A 234 21.40 -5.67 5.89
CA LEU A 234 20.35 -6.37 5.13
C LEU A 234 20.64 -6.41 3.62
N PHE A 235 21.34 -5.43 3.06
CA PHE A 235 21.70 -5.43 1.64
C PHE A 235 22.93 -6.29 1.36
N GLU A 236 23.88 -6.38 2.31
CA GLU A 236 24.94 -7.36 2.25
C GLU A 236 24.37 -8.78 2.23
N HIS A 237 23.46 -9.09 3.16
CA HIS A 237 22.74 -10.37 3.20
C HIS A 237 21.96 -10.64 1.88
N TYR A 238 21.26 -9.65 1.36
CA TYR A 238 20.51 -9.79 0.11
C TYR A 238 21.42 -10.17 -1.08
N LYS A 239 22.60 -9.57 -1.18
CA LYS A 239 23.58 -9.94 -2.24
C LYS A 239 24.07 -11.38 -2.12
N GLU A 240 24.24 -11.90 -0.90
CA GLU A 240 24.65 -13.30 -0.67
C GLU A 240 23.61 -14.32 -1.16
N THR A 241 22.36 -13.93 -1.34
CA THR A 241 21.25 -14.83 -1.76
C THR A 241 21.24 -15.10 -3.27
N GLY A 242 21.98 -14.34 -4.07
CA GLY A 242 21.95 -14.40 -5.54
C GLY A 242 20.75 -13.69 -6.19
N LEU A 243 19.85 -13.08 -5.40
CA LEU A 243 18.72 -12.33 -5.94
C LEU A 243 19.16 -11.02 -6.58
N TYR A 244 20.23 -10.41 -6.11
CA TYR A 244 20.78 -9.18 -6.68
C TYR A 244 21.09 -9.34 -8.17
N GLU A 245 21.87 -10.35 -8.54
CA GLU A 245 22.24 -10.64 -9.91
C GLU A 245 21.04 -10.97 -10.79
N ARG A 246 20.08 -11.73 -10.23
CA ARG A 246 18.84 -12.08 -10.92
C ARG A 246 18.01 -10.85 -11.28
N TYR A 247 17.79 -9.95 -10.33
CA TYR A 247 16.93 -8.78 -10.54
C TYR A 247 17.62 -7.57 -11.15
N GLN A 248 18.93 -7.58 -11.30
CA GLN A 248 19.68 -6.48 -11.89
C GLN A 248 19.24 -6.14 -13.32
N THR A 249 18.84 -7.16 -14.11
CA THR A 249 18.34 -6.98 -15.48
C THR A 249 16.87 -6.57 -15.54
N GLU A 250 16.11 -6.78 -14.49
CA GLU A 250 14.66 -6.52 -14.42
C GLU A 250 14.29 -5.29 -13.55
N LYS A 251 15.26 -4.63 -12.95
CA LYS A 251 15.03 -3.54 -11.97
C LYS A 251 14.14 -2.40 -12.44
N ASN A 252 14.11 -2.15 -13.73
CA ASN A 252 13.34 -1.05 -14.33
C ASN A 252 11.97 -1.45 -14.86
N LYS A 253 11.54 -2.70 -14.68
CA LYS A 253 10.27 -3.18 -15.25
C LYS A 253 9.03 -2.42 -14.77
N PHE A 254 9.12 -1.80 -13.59
CA PHE A 254 8.03 -1.00 -13.01
C PHE A 254 8.07 0.48 -13.38
N SER A 255 9.11 0.97 -14.04
CA SER A 255 9.24 2.41 -14.38
C SER A 255 8.11 2.91 -15.28
N ALA A 256 7.71 2.10 -16.27
CA ALA A 256 6.65 2.40 -17.23
C ALA A 256 5.43 1.46 -17.07
N TYR A 257 5.32 0.75 -15.94
CA TYR A 257 4.21 -0.16 -15.69
C TYR A 257 2.88 0.59 -15.73
N PHE A 258 1.86 -0.03 -16.31
CA PHE A 258 0.49 0.46 -16.27
C PHE A 258 -0.46 -0.71 -16.52
N ASP A 259 -1.27 -1.04 -15.51
CA ASP A 259 -2.26 -2.09 -15.64
C ASP A 259 -3.49 -1.57 -16.37
N SER A 260 -3.82 -2.19 -17.50
CA SER A 260 -5.02 -1.86 -18.27
C SER A 260 -6.31 -2.40 -17.63
N SER A 261 -6.19 -3.34 -16.68
CA SER A 261 -7.31 -3.86 -15.90
C SER A 261 -7.66 -2.88 -14.77
N ASN A 262 -8.34 -1.80 -15.13
CA ASN A 262 -8.77 -0.77 -14.20
C ASN A 262 -10.10 -0.14 -14.64
N LEU A 263 -10.78 0.52 -13.72
CA LEU A 263 -12.04 1.23 -13.93
C LEU A 263 -11.89 2.74 -13.68
N VAL A 264 -10.67 3.26 -13.78
CA VAL A 264 -10.41 4.70 -13.62
C VAL A 264 -11.04 5.45 -14.80
N PRO A 265 -11.93 6.43 -14.57
CA PRO A 265 -12.51 7.23 -15.64
C PRO A 265 -11.46 7.98 -16.45
N GLU A 266 -11.63 8.09 -17.77
CA GLU A 266 -10.65 8.58 -18.74
C GLU A 266 -9.90 9.86 -18.36
N PRO A 267 -10.52 10.94 -17.85
CA PRO A 267 -9.78 12.15 -17.48
C PRO A 267 -8.75 11.90 -16.39
N TRP A 268 -9.08 11.06 -15.41
CA TRP A 268 -8.18 10.72 -14.30
C TRP A 268 -7.18 9.63 -14.67
N GLU A 269 -7.55 8.68 -15.52
CA GLU A 269 -6.60 7.69 -16.06
C GLU A 269 -5.45 8.40 -16.79
N LYS A 270 -5.77 9.37 -17.64
CA LYS A 270 -4.77 10.18 -18.34
C LYS A 270 -3.87 10.94 -17.34
N PHE A 271 -4.47 11.55 -16.32
CA PHE A 271 -3.72 12.26 -15.28
C PHE A 271 -2.76 11.31 -14.53
N VAL A 272 -3.23 10.14 -14.10
CA VAL A 272 -2.42 9.14 -13.40
C VAL A 272 -1.28 8.65 -14.32
N ARG A 273 -1.56 8.35 -15.56
CA ARG A 273 -0.57 7.92 -16.56
C ARG A 273 0.51 8.99 -16.76
N GLU A 274 0.13 10.24 -16.93
CA GLU A 274 1.07 11.33 -17.18
C GLU A 274 1.94 11.66 -15.97
N ARG A 275 1.42 11.51 -14.77
CA ARG A 275 2.13 11.89 -13.53
C ARG A 275 2.95 10.77 -12.91
N CYS A 276 2.52 9.54 -13.06
CA CYS A 276 3.11 8.42 -12.33
C CYS A 276 3.95 7.47 -13.19
N THR A 277 3.80 7.47 -14.53
CA THR A 277 4.55 6.56 -15.41
C THR A 277 5.72 7.23 -16.13
N LYS A 278 5.79 8.54 -16.20
CA LYS A 278 6.96 9.24 -16.78
C LYS A 278 8.15 9.16 -15.81
N GLU A 279 9.31 8.85 -16.33
CA GLU A 279 10.57 9.02 -15.61
C GLU A 279 10.76 10.53 -15.34
N ALA A 280 11.13 10.87 -14.10
CA ALA A 280 11.42 12.24 -13.72
C ALA A 280 12.78 12.68 -14.25
#